data_c38998f2c2d808daadcb8fb6b0e019d1
#
_entry.id   c38998f2c2d808daadcb8fb6b0e019d1
#
_cell.length_a   1.000
_cell.length_b   1.000
_cell.length_c   1.000
_cell.angle_alpha   90.00
_cell.angle_beta   90.00
_cell.angle_gamma   90.00
#
_symmetry.space_group_name_H-M   'P 1'
#
loop_
_entity.id
_entity.type
_entity.pdbx_description
1 polymer ?
#
loop_
_entity_poly.entity_id
_entity_poly.type
_entity_poly.pdbx_seq_one_letter_code
_entity_poly.pdbx_strand_id
1 'polypeptide(L)'
;ISVVDYIDRAIEWAAKYNIRVLLDLATVPGGQGDSNDSPATPEAVAEWHSSTNGRHVALDVLERLADRYGEAESLLGIELLDTPQMSVRKSLFTMTDGIPAHYLRNFYRDAYELVRSYMPEDKIVVFSSSGHPSEWKHFMRGAKYKNVYMDLHLYHYRDEYALDITSPRGLTTAISRNKRELKEAISTGFPVL
;
A
#
# COMPACT_ATOMS: atom_id res chain seq x y z
N ILE A 1 -4.19 17.93 -21.85
CA ILE A 1 -3.22 16.90 -21.42
C ILE A 1 -3.85 16.22 -20.20
N SER A 2 -4.07 14.92 -20.27
CA SER A 2 -4.62 14.15 -19.16
C SER A 2 -3.49 13.66 -18.25
N VAL A 3 -3.82 13.23 -17.02
CA VAL A 3 -2.84 12.61 -16.12
C VAL A 3 -2.22 11.37 -16.77
N VAL A 4 -3.00 10.62 -17.54
CA VAL A 4 -2.54 9.41 -18.24
C VAL A 4 -1.43 9.73 -19.23
N ASP A 5 -1.48 10.87 -19.95
CA ASP A 5 -0.43 11.27 -20.88
C ASP A 5 0.93 11.47 -20.19
N TYR A 6 0.94 11.88 -18.92
CA TYR A 6 2.17 12.00 -18.12
C TYR A 6 2.69 10.65 -17.67
N ILE A 7 1.82 9.73 -17.31
CA ILE A 7 2.20 8.34 -16.95
C ILE A 7 2.79 7.64 -18.17
N ASP A 8 2.16 7.79 -19.37
CA ASP A 8 2.68 7.25 -20.63
C ASP A 8 4.12 7.69 -20.85
N ARG A 9 4.38 8.99 -20.75
CA ARG A 9 5.73 9.55 -20.92
C ARG A 9 6.71 9.05 -19.88
N ALA A 10 6.28 8.90 -18.62
CA ALA A 10 7.13 8.37 -17.56
C ALA A 10 7.54 6.92 -17.84
N ILE A 11 6.60 6.07 -18.25
CA ILE A 11 6.84 4.68 -18.65
C ILE A 11 7.80 4.60 -19.85
N GLU A 12 7.61 5.44 -20.88
CA GLU A 12 8.49 5.51 -22.05
C GLU A 12 9.92 5.95 -21.67
N TRP A 13 10.04 6.99 -20.82
CA TRP A 13 11.35 7.44 -20.37
C TRP A 13 12.05 6.40 -19.48
N ALA A 14 11.31 5.73 -18.62
CA ALA A 14 11.83 4.66 -17.80
C ALA A 14 12.41 3.52 -18.67
N ALA A 15 11.68 3.09 -19.71
CA ALA A 15 12.17 2.11 -20.67
C ALA A 15 13.47 2.59 -21.35
N LYS A 16 13.48 3.84 -21.82
CA LYS A 16 14.65 4.44 -22.50
C LYS A 16 15.91 4.44 -21.63
N TYR A 17 15.76 4.66 -20.33
CA TYR A 17 16.87 4.78 -19.39
C TYR A 17 17.10 3.56 -18.51
N ASN A 18 16.45 2.43 -18.84
CA ASN A 18 16.52 1.17 -18.09
C ASN A 18 16.15 1.34 -16.60
N ILE A 19 15.11 2.14 -16.34
CA ILE A 19 14.53 2.35 -15.00
C ILE A 19 13.27 1.49 -14.89
N ARG A 20 13.03 0.93 -13.71
CA ARG A 20 11.79 0.22 -13.40
C ARG A 20 10.83 1.13 -12.64
N VAL A 21 9.56 1.08 -13.00
CA VAL A 21 8.48 1.89 -12.42
C VAL A 21 7.53 1.00 -11.64
N LEU A 22 7.31 1.33 -10.37
CA LEU A 22 6.18 0.83 -9.59
C LEU A 22 5.06 1.86 -9.69
N LEU A 23 3.91 1.46 -10.21
CA LEU A 23 2.70 2.30 -10.17
C LEU A 23 1.98 2.08 -8.86
N ASP A 24 1.52 3.16 -8.25
CA ASP A 24 0.87 3.13 -6.96
C ASP A 24 -0.49 3.82 -7.02
N LEU A 25 -1.52 3.19 -6.42
CA LEU A 25 -2.82 3.79 -6.20
C LEU A 25 -2.77 4.65 -4.93
N ALA A 26 -2.30 5.89 -5.07
CA ALA A 26 -2.01 6.77 -3.96
C ALA A 26 -3.25 7.24 -3.18
N THR A 27 -4.43 7.32 -3.82
CA THR A 27 -5.67 7.78 -3.15
C THR A 27 -6.91 7.14 -3.74
N VAL A 28 -7.94 6.99 -2.91
CA VAL A 28 -9.28 6.52 -3.31
C VAL A 28 -10.37 7.48 -2.84
N PRO A 29 -11.52 7.55 -3.53
CA PRO A 29 -12.64 8.39 -3.11
C PRO A 29 -13.13 8.04 -1.70
N GLY A 30 -13.26 9.03 -0.84
CA GLY A 30 -13.65 8.87 0.57
C GLY A 30 -12.46 8.68 1.52
N GLY A 31 -11.21 8.67 0.97
CA GLY A 31 -9.99 8.58 1.76
C GLY A 31 -9.74 7.21 2.39
N GLN A 32 -8.51 6.75 2.31
CA GLN A 32 -8.06 5.49 2.91
C GLN A 32 -7.16 5.69 4.14
N GLY A 33 -6.71 6.91 4.40
CA GLY A 33 -5.73 7.23 5.44
C GLY A 33 -6.19 8.27 6.43
N ASP A 34 -5.35 8.51 7.44
CA ASP A 34 -5.46 9.64 8.34
C ASP A 34 -5.18 10.94 7.56
N SER A 35 -5.80 12.02 8.00
CA SER A 35 -5.72 13.37 7.41
C SER A 35 -4.30 13.91 7.23
N ASN A 36 -3.32 13.35 7.91
CA ASN A 36 -1.92 13.74 7.79
C ASN A 36 -1.23 13.21 6.52
N ASP A 37 -1.78 12.19 5.87
CA ASP A 37 -1.20 11.54 4.70
C ASP A 37 -2.02 11.74 3.42
N SER A 38 -3.26 12.21 3.54
CA SER A 38 -4.12 12.51 2.38
C SER A 38 -4.41 14.01 2.31
N PRO A 39 -4.17 14.68 1.16
CA PRO A 39 -4.46 16.09 0.99
C PRO A 39 -5.95 16.44 0.99
N ALA A 40 -6.83 15.47 1.18
CA ALA A 40 -8.24 15.63 0.87
C ALA A 40 -9.07 16.38 1.94
N THR A 41 -8.76 16.29 3.23
CA THR A 41 -9.35 17.16 4.29
C THR A 41 -8.76 16.83 5.66
N PRO A 42 -8.56 17.82 6.57
CA PRO A 42 -7.97 17.62 7.90
C PRO A 42 -8.78 16.78 8.90
N GLU A 43 -9.96 16.31 8.52
CA GLU A 43 -10.91 15.61 9.41
C GLU A 43 -11.44 14.29 8.82
N ALA A 44 -10.89 13.83 7.70
CA ALA A 44 -11.42 12.65 7.02
C ALA A 44 -10.94 11.37 7.72
N VAL A 45 -11.78 10.81 8.54
CA VAL A 45 -11.75 9.39 8.88
C VAL A 45 -11.80 8.59 7.57
N ALA A 46 -11.05 7.48 7.48
CA ALA A 46 -11.03 6.61 6.30
C ALA A 46 -12.45 6.08 5.99
N GLU A 47 -13.20 6.80 5.19
CA GLU A 47 -14.59 6.47 4.84
C GLU A 47 -14.72 5.62 3.58
N TRP A 48 -13.63 5.40 2.87
CA TRP A 48 -13.63 4.63 1.63
C TRP A 48 -14.36 3.29 1.74
N HIS A 49 -14.14 2.56 2.84
CA HIS A 49 -14.72 1.23 3.05
C HIS A 49 -16.23 1.25 3.30
N SER A 50 -16.79 2.38 3.73
CA SER A 50 -18.23 2.58 3.94
C SER A 50 -18.96 3.12 2.70
N SER A 51 -18.20 3.59 1.70
CA SER A 51 -18.75 4.08 0.45
C SER A 51 -19.23 2.92 -0.43
N THR A 52 -20.48 2.98 -0.86
CA THR A 52 -21.08 1.98 -1.77
C THR A 52 -20.31 1.83 -3.08
N ASN A 53 -19.62 2.89 -3.52
CA ASN A 53 -18.94 2.95 -4.82
C ASN A 53 -17.42 3.01 -4.69
N GLY A 54 -16.86 3.31 -3.52
CA GLY A 54 -15.44 3.60 -3.36
C GLY A 54 -14.55 2.41 -3.75
N ARG A 55 -14.94 1.20 -3.36
CA ARG A 55 -14.21 -0.02 -3.73
C ARG A 55 -14.25 -0.28 -5.24
N HIS A 56 -15.42 -0.10 -5.87
CA HIS A 56 -15.58 -0.31 -7.29
C HIS A 56 -14.71 0.65 -8.10
N VAL A 57 -14.69 1.92 -7.72
CA VAL A 57 -13.83 2.94 -8.36
C VAL A 57 -12.35 2.60 -8.21
N ALA A 58 -11.91 2.14 -7.03
CA ALA A 58 -10.53 1.72 -6.83
C ALA A 58 -10.14 0.55 -7.74
N LEU A 59 -11.00 -0.47 -7.86
CA LEU A 59 -10.77 -1.60 -8.75
C LEU A 59 -10.78 -1.18 -10.22
N ASP A 60 -11.69 -0.31 -10.65
CA ASP A 60 -11.73 0.22 -12.03
C ASP A 60 -10.46 0.99 -12.40
N VAL A 61 -9.89 1.77 -11.48
CA VAL A 61 -8.61 2.45 -11.70
C VAL A 61 -7.46 1.44 -11.82
N LEU A 62 -7.40 0.44 -10.94
CA LEU A 62 -6.37 -0.60 -11.00
C LEU A 62 -6.45 -1.41 -12.29
N GLU A 63 -7.67 -1.74 -12.73
CA GLU A 63 -7.91 -2.43 -14.00
C GLU A 63 -7.36 -1.62 -15.17
N ARG A 64 -7.69 -0.33 -15.25
CA ARG A 64 -7.19 0.57 -16.32
C ARG A 64 -5.68 0.71 -16.30
N LEU A 65 -5.05 0.78 -15.14
CA LEU A 65 -3.60 0.83 -15.01
C LEU A 65 -2.96 -0.48 -15.47
N ALA A 66 -3.51 -1.61 -15.06
CA ALA A 66 -3.00 -2.93 -15.43
C ALA A 66 -3.21 -3.23 -16.93
N ASP A 67 -4.39 -2.93 -17.48
CA ASP A 67 -4.68 -3.08 -18.92
C ASP A 67 -3.74 -2.24 -19.79
N ARG A 68 -3.48 -0.99 -19.39
CA ARG A 68 -2.65 -0.08 -20.16
C ARG A 68 -1.16 -0.35 -20.05
N TYR A 69 -0.67 -0.69 -18.87
CA TYR A 69 0.77 -0.74 -18.56
C TYR A 69 1.28 -2.12 -18.16
N GLY A 70 0.40 -3.09 -17.94
CA GLY A 70 0.78 -4.41 -17.41
C GLY A 70 1.87 -5.11 -18.19
N GLU A 71 1.86 -4.98 -19.51
CA GLU A 71 2.85 -5.56 -20.43
C GLU A 71 4.07 -4.66 -20.67
N ALA A 72 4.12 -3.43 -20.13
CA ALA A 72 5.23 -2.52 -20.37
C ALA A 72 6.53 -3.06 -19.78
N GLU A 73 7.61 -3.07 -20.58
CA GLU A 73 8.91 -3.60 -20.16
C GLU A 73 9.46 -2.87 -18.92
N SER A 74 9.29 -1.55 -18.85
CA SER A 74 9.74 -0.75 -17.71
C SER A 74 8.86 -0.87 -16.47
N LEU A 75 7.66 -1.47 -16.55
CA LEU A 75 6.85 -1.69 -15.35
C LEU A 75 7.51 -2.74 -14.46
N LEU A 76 7.76 -2.39 -13.20
CA LEU A 76 8.13 -3.33 -12.14
C LEU A 76 6.90 -4.07 -11.62
N GLY A 77 5.82 -3.32 -11.36
CA GLY A 77 4.59 -3.83 -10.81
C GLY A 77 3.60 -2.74 -10.43
N ILE A 78 2.56 -3.13 -9.71
CA ILE A 78 1.50 -2.23 -9.23
C ILE A 78 1.33 -2.42 -7.72
N GLU A 79 1.32 -1.30 -6.99
CA GLU A 79 0.86 -1.24 -5.61
C GLU A 79 -0.65 -0.98 -5.57
N LEU A 80 -1.34 -1.83 -4.83
CA LEU A 80 -2.81 -1.89 -4.88
C LEU A 80 -3.49 -0.75 -4.13
N LEU A 81 -2.85 -0.22 -3.10
CA LEU A 81 -3.31 0.97 -2.36
C LEU A 81 -2.24 1.42 -1.38
N ASP A 82 -1.83 2.68 -1.47
CA ASP A 82 -0.88 3.31 -0.57
C ASP A 82 -1.45 3.48 0.83
N THR A 83 -0.70 3.05 1.82
CA THR A 83 -0.85 3.30 3.27
C THR A 83 -2.29 3.42 3.80
N PRO A 84 -3.21 2.47 3.54
CA PRO A 84 -4.55 2.56 4.11
C PRO A 84 -4.50 2.42 5.63
N GLN A 85 -5.22 3.30 6.33
CA GLN A 85 -5.33 3.24 7.78
C GLN A 85 -6.18 2.04 8.20
N MET A 86 -5.53 1.00 8.69
CA MET A 86 -6.21 -0.20 9.15
C MET A 86 -6.69 -0.06 10.59
N SER A 87 -7.94 -0.44 10.84
CA SER A 87 -8.47 -0.57 12.20
C SER A 87 -7.86 -1.78 12.89
N VAL A 88 -7.23 -1.56 14.03
CA VAL A 88 -6.61 -2.60 14.85
C VAL A 88 -7.15 -2.60 16.27
N ARG A 89 -6.97 -3.71 16.97
CA ARG A 89 -7.41 -3.85 18.35
C ARG A 89 -6.58 -2.98 19.29
N LYS A 90 -7.22 -2.00 19.92
CA LYS A 90 -6.61 -1.12 20.93
C LYS A 90 -6.70 -1.70 22.33
N SER A 91 -7.80 -2.38 22.67
CA SER A 91 -8.03 -3.05 23.94
C SER A 91 -8.93 -4.27 23.76
N LEU A 92 -9.32 -4.94 24.86
CA LEU A 92 -10.22 -6.09 24.81
C LEU A 92 -11.57 -5.77 24.13
N PHE A 93 -12.05 -4.52 24.25
CA PHE A 93 -13.37 -4.09 23.79
C PHE A 93 -13.35 -2.93 22.79
N THR A 94 -12.18 -2.42 22.42
CA THR A 94 -12.08 -1.25 21.53
C THR A 94 -11.16 -1.51 20.35
N MET A 95 -11.56 -0.96 19.21
CA MET A 95 -10.75 -0.89 18.00
C MET A 95 -10.28 0.55 17.78
N THR A 96 -9.21 0.75 17.04
CA THR A 96 -8.87 2.07 16.48
C THR A 96 -9.84 2.41 15.34
N ASP A 97 -10.00 3.68 15.04
CA ASP A 97 -10.65 4.11 13.82
C ASP A 97 -9.86 3.62 12.60
N GLY A 98 -10.53 3.46 11.48
CA GLY A 98 -9.92 3.02 10.25
C GLY A 98 -10.68 1.92 9.52
N ILE A 99 -10.07 1.40 8.48
CA ILE A 99 -10.65 0.39 7.60
C ILE A 99 -10.56 -0.99 8.26
N PRO A 100 -11.66 -1.74 8.36
CA PRO A 100 -11.61 -3.09 8.95
C PRO A 100 -10.64 -4.01 8.19
N ALA A 101 -9.79 -4.75 8.93
CA ALA A 101 -8.77 -5.61 8.35
C ALA A 101 -9.35 -6.65 7.36
N HIS A 102 -10.56 -7.18 7.61
CA HIS A 102 -11.20 -8.11 6.69
C HIS A 102 -11.60 -7.46 5.36
N TYR A 103 -11.97 -6.16 5.38
CA TYR A 103 -12.29 -5.40 4.17
C TYR A 103 -11.04 -5.21 3.30
N LEU A 104 -9.92 -4.80 3.91
CA LEU A 104 -8.63 -4.66 3.20
C LEU A 104 -8.16 -6.00 2.62
N ARG A 105 -8.26 -7.09 3.38
CA ARG A 105 -7.89 -8.42 2.89
C ARG A 105 -8.72 -8.85 1.68
N ASN A 106 -10.01 -8.56 1.69
CA ASN A 106 -10.88 -8.87 0.55
C ASN A 106 -10.57 -7.97 -0.65
N PHE A 107 -10.37 -6.67 -0.41
CA PHE A 107 -9.97 -5.75 -1.47
C PHE A 107 -8.67 -6.18 -2.14
N TYR A 108 -7.62 -6.45 -1.38
CA TYR A 108 -6.33 -6.84 -1.94
C TYR A 108 -6.38 -8.17 -2.71
N ARG A 109 -7.22 -9.13 -2.29
CA ARG A 109 -7.40 -10.37 -3.07
C ARG A 109 -8.07 -10.11 -4.40
N ASP A 110 -9.15 -9.34 -4.40
CA ASP A 110 -9.87 -9.02 -5.64
C ASP A 110 -9.02 -8.17 -6.56
N ALA A 111 -8.30 -7.18 -6.02
CA ALA A 111 -7.38 -6.35 -6.77
C ALA A 111 -6.21 -7.16 -7.35
N TYR A 112 -5.66 -8.12 -6.59
CA TYR A 112 -4.63 -9.03 -7.10
C TYR A 112 -5.14 -9.85 -8.29
N GLU A 113 -6.30 -10.48 -8.17
CA GLU A 113 -6.87 -11.28 -9.24
C GLU A 113 -7.15 -10.43 -10.48
N LEU A 114 -7.64 -9.21 -10.28
CA LEU A 114 -7.92 -8.24 -11.34
C LEU A 114 -6.64 -7.84 -12.08
N VAL A 115 -5.62 -7.33 -11.39
CA VAL A 115 -4.38 -6.87 -12.05
C VAL A 115 -3.63 -8.02 -12.71
N ARG A 116 -3.71 -9.24 -12.16
CA ARG A 116 -3.09 -10.43 -12.77
C ARG A 116 -3.75 -10.88 -14.05
N SER A 117 -4.99 -10.49 -14.33
CA SER A 117 -5.62 -10.78 -15.63
C SER A 117 -5.00 -9.99 -16.79
N TYR A 118 -4.27 -8.91 -16.48
CA TYR A 118 -3.62 -8.03 -17.46
C TYR A 118 -2.09 -7.99 -17.34
N MET A 119 -1.55 -8.43 -16.21
CA MET A 119 -0.14 -8.26 -15.88
C MET A 119 0.56 -9.63 -15.72
N PRO A 120 1.68 -9.89 -16.42
CA PRO A 120 2.44 -11.13 -16.32
C PRO A 120 2.90 -11.48 -14.89
N GLU A 121 3.14 -12.77 -14.65
CA GLU A 121 3.53 -13.25 -13.31
C GLU A 121 4.92 -12.77 -12.86
N ASP A 122 5.79 -12.36 -13.76
CA ASP A 122 7.12 -11.82 -13.45
C ASP A 122 7.08 -10.40 -12.87
N LYS A 123 5.99 -9.67 -13.08
CA LYS A 123 5.75 -8.38 -12.43
C LYS A 123 5.33 -8.57 -10.97
N ILE A 124 5.69 -7.62 -10.12
CA ILE A 124 5.29 -7.69 -8.71
C ILE A 124 3.90 -7.06 -8.48
N VAL A 125 3.19 -7.57 -7.50
CA VAL A 125 2.00 -6.94 -6.94
C VAL A 125 2.30 -6.59 -5.50
N VAL A 126 2.12 -5.32 -5.15
CA VAL A 126 2.48 -4.79 -3.85
C VAL A 126 1.22 -4.44 -3.06
N PHE A 127 1.20 -4.73 -1.79
CA PHE A 127 0.17 -4.27 -0.86
C PHE A 127 0.80 -3.64 0.37
N SER A 128 0.20 -2.59 0.89
CA SER A 128 0.69 -1.90 2.08
C SER A 128 0.48 -2.73 3.35
N SER A 129 1.48 -2.74 4.22
CA SER A 129 1.39 -3.31 5.57
C SER A 129 0.43 -2.54 6.48
N SER A 130 0.02 -1.32 6.09
CA SER A 130 -0.81 -0.43 6.91
C SER A 130 -0.21 -0.16 8.31
N GLY A 131 1.12 -0.16 8.44
CA GLY A 131 1.82 -0.01 9.72
C GLY A 131 1.68 -1.21 10.69
N HIS A 132 1.06 -2.31 10.25
CA HIS A 132 0.77 -3.49 11.10
C HIS A 132 1.18 -4.79 10.41
N PRO A 133 2.48 -5.02 10.13
CA PRO A 133 2.93 -6.15 9.32
C PRO A 133 2.52 -7.51 9.90
N SER A 134 2.46 -7.65 11.22
CA SER A 134 2.06 -8.91 11.87
C SER A 134 0.64 -9.38 11.54
N GLU A 135 -0.27 -8.44 11.19
CA GLU A 135 -1.65 -8.73 10.80
C GLU A 135 -1.77 -9.48 9.46
N TRP A 136 -0.70 -9.49 8.67
CA TRP A 136 -0.68 -10.10 7.33
C TRP A 136 -0.07 -11.51 7.31
N LYS A 137 0.22 -12.10 8.48
CA LYS A 137 0.61 -13.51 8.56
C LYS A 137 -0.46 -14.38 7.89
N HIS A 138 0.00 -15.33 7.06
CA HIS A 138 -0.87 -16.25 6.30
C HIS A 138 -1.80 -15.59 5.26
N PHE A 139 -1.68 -14.28 5.01
CA PHE A 139 -2.40 -13.60 3.95
C PHE A 139 -1.81 -13.98 2.58
N MET A 140 -2.62 -14.10 1.54
CA MET A 140 -2.20 -14.42 0.16
C MET A 140 -1.12 -15.50 0.10
N ARG A 141 -1.33 -16.60 0.83
CA ARG A 141 -0.47 -17.79 0.79
C ARG A 141 -1.08 -18.83 -0.14
N GLY A 142 -0.22 -19.54 -0.84
CA GLY A 142 -0.64 -20.57 -1.77
C GLY A 142 -0.13 -20.31 -3.19
N ALA A 143 -0.14 -21.36 -4.00
CA ALA A 143 0.52 -21.41 -5.31
C ALA A 143 -0.06 -20.40 -6.33
N LYS A 144 -1.28 -19.93 -6.11
CA LYS A 144 -1.91 -18.95 -7.01
C LYS A 144 -1.39 -17.52 -6.84
N TYR A 145 -0.80 -17.20 -5.68
CA TYR A 145 -0.27 -15.86 -5.43
C TYR A 145 1.21 -15.80 -5.78
N LYS A 146 1.54 -15.14 -6.87
CA LYS A 146 2.89 -15.02 -7.41
C LYS A 146 3.40 -13.60 -7.25
N ASN A 147 4.67 -13.47 -6.89
CA ASN A 147 5.37 -12.18 -6.81
C ASN A 147 4.58 -11.11 -6.05
N VAL A 148 4.07 -11.49 -4.85
CA VAL A 148 3.39 -10.59 -3.93
C VAL A 148 4.40 -10.04 -2.93
N TYR A 149 4.47 -8.72 -2.82
CA TYR A 149 5.36 -7.97 -1.95
C TYR A 149 4.55 -7.18 -0.92
N MET A 150 5.15 -6.98 0.24
CA MET A 150 4.61 -6.10 1.28
C MET A 150 5.36 -4.78 1.25
N ASP A 151 4.64 -3.66 1.15
CA ASP A 151 5.20 -2.34 1.36
C ASP A 151 5.24 -1.99 2.86
N LEU A 152 6.36 -1.40 3.28
CA LEU A 152 6.62 -1.03 4.66
C LEU A 152 7.24 0.36 4.77
N HIS A 153 6.43 1.34 5.13
CA HIS A 153 6.86 2.71 5.32
C HIS A 153 7.52 2.91 6.68
N LEU A 154 8.85 3.03 6.71
CA LEU A 154 9.65 3.25 7.93
C LEU A 154 10.25 4.67 7.92
N TYR A 155 9.57 5.60 8.57
CA TYR A 155 10.03 6.98 8.68
C TYR A 155 10.83 7.21 9.97
N HIS A 156 11.92 7.98 9.90
CA HIS A 156 12.72 8.38 11.04
C HIS A 156 12.46 9.83 11.48
N TYR A 157 11.80 10.61 10.65
CA TYR A 157 11.51 12.02 10.88
C TYR A 157 10.06 12.30 11.30
N ARG A 158 9.17 11.32 11.18
CA ARG A 158 7.77 11.43 11.63
C ARG A 158 7.67 11.12 13.10
N ASP A 159 7.08 12.07 13.81
CA ASP A 159 6.81 11.94 15.25
C ASP A 159 5.39 11.41 15.51
N GLU A 160 5.07 10.26 14.96
CA GLU A 160 3.80 9.58 15.25
C GLU A 160 3.64 9.20 16.74
N TYR A 161 4.73 9.28 17.50
CA TYR A 161 4.78 8.84 18.90
C TYR A 161 5.32 9.93 19.85
N ALA A 162 5.28 11.19 19.44
CA ALA A 162 5.84 12.31 20.20
C ALA A 162 7.30 12.05 20.69
N LEU A 163 8.10 11.38 19.84
CA LEU A 163 9.51 11.14 20.14
C LEU A 163 10.33 12.36 19.70
N ASP A 164 11.09 12.90 20.62
CA ASP A 164 12.11 13.90 20.29
C ASP A 164 13.26 13.23 19.52
N ILE A 165 13.10 13.11 18.19
CA ILE A 165 14.12 12.51 17.31
C ILE A 165 15.38 13.35 17.19
N THR A 166 15.39 14.58 17.71
CA THR A 166 16.60 15.43 17.78
C THR A 166 17.51 15.01 18.93
N SER A 167 16.98 14.30 19.91
CA SER A 167 17.78 13.75 21.01
C SER A 167 18.34 12.37 20.67
N PRO A 168 19.55 12.03 21.16
CA PRO A 168 20.13 10.70 20.95
C PRO A 168 19.21 9.55 21.44
N ARG A 169 18.48 9.78 22.53
CA ARG A 169 17.54 8.79 23.10
C ARG A 169 16.32 8.61 22.20
N GLY A 170 15.74 9.70 21.72
CA GLY A 170 14.58 9.64 20.83
C GLY A 170 14.93 8.96 19.50
N LEU A 171 16.07 9.31 18.90
CA LEU A 171 16.56 8.68 17.68
C LEU A 171 16.80 7.17 17.88
N THR A 172 17.46 6.77 18.98
CA THR A 172 17.69 5.34 19.29
C THR A 172 16.36 4.59 19.46
N THR A 173 15.36 5.22 20.06
CA THR A 173 14.03 4.63 20.24
C THR A 173 13.34 4.45 18.88
N ALA A 174 13.37 5.46 18.00
CA ALA A 174 12.80 5.39 16.66
C ALA A 174 13.46 4.27 15.82
N ILE A 175 14.79 4.19 15.81
CA ILE A 175 15.53 3.13 15.12
C ILE A 175 15.15 1.75 15.65
N SER A 176 15.05 1.60 16.98
CA SER A 176 14.70 0.32 17.61
C SER A 176 13.28 -0.12 17.26
N ARG A 177 12.34 0.81 17.16
CA ARG A 177 10.98 0.57 16.71
C ARG A 177 10.96 0.09 15.25
N ASN A 178 11.58 0.85 14.35
CA ASN A 178 11.63 0.50 12.92
C ASN A 178 12.31 -0.85 12.69
N LYS A 179 13.37 -1.15 13.46
CA LYS A 179 14.00 -2.47 13.42
C LYS A 179 13.06 -3.61 13.86
N ARG A 180 12.20 -3.37 14.86
CA ARG A 180 11.20 -4.36 15.29
C ARG A 180 10.15 -4.56 14.22
N GLU A 181 9.61 -3.50 13.66
CA GLU A 181 8.60 -3.53 12.61
C GLU A 181 9.10 -4.24 11.35
N LEU A 182 10.33 -3.94 10.92
CA LEU A 182 10.99 -4.66 9.83
C LEU A 182 11.13 -6.16 10.12
N LYS A 183 11.50 -6.54 11.34
CA LYS A 183 11.56 -7.96 11.73
C LYS A 183 10.20 -8.63 11.71
N GLU A 184 9.15 -7.95 12.13
CA GLU A 184 7.78 -8.44 12.06
C GLU A 184 7.36 -8.64 10.60
N ALA A 185 7.63 -7.68 9.72
CA ALA A 185 7.36 -7.78 8.28
C ALA A 185 8.08 -8.98 7.65
N ILE A 186 9.39 -9.13 7.88
CA ILE A 186 10.17 -10.27 7.39
C ILE A 186 9.61 -11.60 7.92
N SER A 187 9.15 -11.65 9.17
CA SER A 187 8.58 -12.86 9.78
C SER A 187 7.27 -13.32 9.13
N THR A 188 6.60 -12.43 8.38
CA THR A 188 5.43 -12.80 7.59
C THR A 188 5.79 -13.70 6.41
N GLY A 189 7.03 -13.62 5.94
CA GLY A 189 7.57 -14.37 4.79
C GLY A 189 7.23 -13.76 3.44
N PHE A 190 6.70 -12.52 3.39
CA PHE A 190 6.66 -11.73 2.16
C PHE A 190 8.03 -11.09 1.91
N PRO A 191 8.44 -10.95 0.64
CA PRO A 191 9.43 -9.93 0.28
C PRO A 191 8.91 -8.55 0.68
N VAL A 192 9.79 -7.68 1.19
CA VAL A 192 9.46 -6.35 1.69
C VAL A 192 10.12 -5.30 0.79
N LEU A 193 9.37 -4.26 0.46
CA LEU A 193 9.82 -3.04 -0.20
C LEU A 193 9.95 -1.91 0.81
#